data_c55fcb28cdf8c1bcf9080b1a09f5dfe0
#
_entry.id   c55fcb28cdf8c1bcf9080b1a09f5dfe0
#
_cell.length_a   1.000
_cell.length_b   1.000
_cell.length_c   1.000
_cell.angle_alpha   90.00
_cell.angle_beta   90.00
_cell.angle_gamma   90.00
#
_symmetry.space_group_name_H-M   'P 1'
#
loop_
_entity.id
_entity.type
_entity.pdbx_description
1 polymer ?
#
loop_
_entity_poly.entity_id
_entity_poly.type
_entity_poly.pdbx_seq_one_letter_code
_entity_poly.pdbx_strand_id
1 'polypeptide(L)'
;MAIKKVLCALSGGVDSSVAAVLVHKAVGKQLTCVFVDHGLLRKDEGDQVETVFKEQFDMNLIRVNAAERFLGRLAGVSDPETKRKIIGEEFIRVFEEESNKLGKVDFLVQGTIYPDVVESGTSTSATIKSHHNVGGLPEDMRLALIEPLRELFKDEVRAVGEELGIPSALVWRQPFPGPGLAIRVLGEVTQEKLEITREADAIFREEIAKAGLERKIWQYFACLPNIRSVGVMGDGRTYSHTVALRAVTSSDGMTSDWAHIPFSVLDIIS
;
A
#
# COMPACT_ATOMS: atom_id res chain seq x y z
N MET A 1 2.21 -37.39 -7.08
CA MET A 1 2.82 -36.10 -7.43
C MET A 1 2.94 -35.27 -6.17
N ALA A 2 4.10 -34.65 -5.89
CA ALA A 2 4.22 -33.73 -4.76
C ALA A 2 3.34 -32.50 -5.03
N ILE A 3 2.58 -32.07 -4.01
CA ILE A 3 1.76 -30.86 -4.09
C ILE A 3 2.72 -29.68 -4.15
N LYS A 4 2.64 -28.88 -5.21
CA LYS A 4 3.45 -27.68 -5.35
C LYS A 4 2.89 -26.56 -4.48
N LYS A 5 3.78 -25.83 -3.80
CA LYS A 5 3.42 -24.68 -2.96
C LYS A 5 3.65 -23.38 -3.71
N VAL A 6 2.66 -22.51 -3.64
CA VAL A 6 2.68 -21.19 -4.27
C VAL A 6 2.60 -20.13 -3.18
N LEU A 7 3.47 -19.13 -3.25
CA LEU A 7 3.54 -18.02 -2.30
C LEU A 7 3.18 -16.72 -3.00
N CYS A 8 2.49 -15.84 -2.31
CA CYS A 8 2.18 -14.49 -2.79
C CYS A 8 2.49 -13.45 -1.71
N ALA A 9 3.25 -12.43 -2.04
CA ALA A 9 3.38 -11.25 -1.23
C ALA A 9 2.18 -10.33 -1.49
N LEU A 10 1.22 -10.32 -0.56
CA LEU A 10 0.01 -9.51 -0.66
C LEU A 10 0.27 -8.15 -0.02
N SER A 11 0.32 -7.09 -0.83
CA SER A 11 0.54 -5.72 -0.33
C SER A 11 -0.76 -4.98 0.02
N GLY A 12 -1.94 -5.57 -0.25
CA GLY A 12 -3.23 -4.88 -0.15
C GLY A 12 -3.53 -3.93 -1.32
N GLY A 13 -2.60 -3.74 -2.26
CA GLY A 13 -2.83 -3.02 -3.52
C GLY A 13 -3.63 -3.85 -4.51
N VAL A 14 -4.31 -3.20 -5.47
CA VAL A 14 -5.20 -3.88 -6.43
C VAL A 14 -4.47 -4.96 -7.23
N ASP A 15 -3.24 -4.70 -7.69
CA ASP A 15 -2.51 -5.64 -8.54
C ASP A 15 -2.18 -6.95 -7.82
N SER A 16 -1.58 -6.86 -6.62
CA SER A 16 -1.30 -8.05 -5.80
C SER A 16 -2.57 -8.78 -5.39
N SER A 17 -3.66 -8.05 -5.16
CA SER A 17 -4.97 -8.60 -4.80
C SER A 17 -5.59 -9.39 -5.94
N VAL A 18 -5.61 -8.82 -7.15
CA VAL A 18 -6.16 -9.48 -8.35
C VAL A 18 -5.30 -10.71 -8.72
N ALA A 19 -3.96 -10.57 -8.69
CA ALA A 19 -3.05 -11.68 -8.95
C ALA A 19 -3.28 -12.84 -7.95
N ALA A 20 -3.41 -12.52 -6.66
CA ALA A 20 -3.64 -13.51 -5.62
C ALA A 20 -4.97 -14.26 -5.81
N VAL A 21 -6.08 -13.54 -6.10
CA VAL A 21 -7.40 -14.16 -6.32
C VAL A 21 -7.42 -15.01 -7.59
N LEU A 22 -6.81 -14.55 -8.69
CA LEU A 22 -6.68 -15.33 -9.92
C LEU A 22 -5.95 -16.65 -9.67
N VAL A 23 -4.80 -16.60 -9.02
CA VAL A 23 -4.02 -17.80 -8.72
C VAL A 23 -4.77 -18.68 -7.71
N HIS A 24 -5.43 -18.10 -6.71
CA HIS A 24 -6.25 -18.88 -5.77
C HIS A 24 -7.37 -19.65 -6.48
N LYS A 25 -8.06 -19.02 -7.43
CA LYS A 25 -9.09 -19.72 -8.25
C LYS A 25 -8.50 -20.90 -9.04
N ALA A 26 -7.24 -20.81 -9.45
CA ALA A 26 -6.58 -21.87 -10.22
C ALA A 26 -6.05 -23.01 -9.36
N VAL A 27 -5.45 -22.70 -8.19
CA VAL A 27 -4.71 -23.69 -7.38
C VAL A 27 -5.27 -23.90 -5.96
N GLY A 28 -6.26 -23.12 -5.57
CA GLY A 28 -6.93 -23.23 -4.27
C GLY A 28 -5.97 -23.03 -3.09
N LYS A 29 -6.09 -23.90 -2.11
CA LYS A 29 -5.30 -23.84 -0.86
C LYS A 29 -3.79 -24.15 -1.03
N GLN A 30 -3.30 -24.43 -2.24
CA GLN A 30 -1.87 -24.50 -2.53
C GLN A 30 -1.21 -23.12 -2.48
N LEU A 31 -2.00 -22.04 -2.69
CA LEU A 31 -1.56 -20.67 -2.53
C LEU A 31 -1.58 -20.27 -1.05
N THR A 32 -0.47 -19.74 -0.57
CA THR A 32 -0.38 -19.04 0.71
C THR A 32 -0.02 -17.57 0.44
N CYS A 33 -0.82 -16.65 0.95
CA CYS A 33 -0.55 -15.23 0.89
C CYS A 33 0.07 -14.75 2.21
N VAL A 34 1.12 -13.96 2.12
CA VAL A 34 1.74 -13.28 3.27
C VAL A 34 1.46 -11.79 3.15
N PHE A 35 0.77 -11.25 4.13
CA PHE A 35 0.48 -9.82 4.27
C PHE A 35 1.27 -9.27 5.46
N VAL A 36 2.19 -8.36 5.21
CA VAL A 36 3.01 -7.73 6.25
C VAL A 36 2.35 -6.43 6.70
N ASP A 37 1.85 -6.44 7.93
CA ASP A 37 1.37 -5.24 8.60
C ASP A 37 2.55 -4.54 9.28
N HIS A 38 3.10 -3.57 8.59
CA HIS A 38 4.28 -2.81 9.04
C HIS A 38 3.91 -1.61 9.95
N GLY A 39 2.66 -1.46 10.37
CA GLY A 39 2.19 -0.36 11.22
C GLY A 39 2.07 1.00 10.53
N LEU A 40 2.40 1.09 9.23
CA LEU A 40 2.36 2.32 8.44
C LEU A 40 1.16 2.35 7.48
N LEU A 41 0.21 1.45 7.69
CA LEU A 41 -1.02 1.35 6.90
C LEU A 41 -2.01 2.46 7.27
N ARG A 42 -2.96 2.70 6.36
CA ARG A 42 -4.13 3.53 6.64
C ARG A 42 -4.99 2.92 7.75
N LYS A 43 -5.93 3.71 8.27
CA LYS A 43 -6.91 3.23 9.25
C LYS A 43 -7.67 2.01 8.72
N ASP A 44 -7.71 0.96 9.53
CA ASP A 44 -8.43 -0.30 9.30
C ASP A 44 -8.02 -1.07 8.03
N GLU A 45 -6.94 -0.64 7.33
CA GLU A 45 -6.54 -1.23 6.06
C GLU A 45 -6.11 -2.70 6.21
N GLY A 46 -5.37 -3.03 7.27
CA GLY A 46 -4.95 -4.40 7.55
C GLY A 46 -6.13 -5.33 7.82
N ASP A 47 -7.10 -4.87 8.59
CA ASP A 47 -8.30 -5.62 8.93
C ASP A 47 -9.21 -5.83 7.72
N GLN A 48 -9.35 -4.81 6.86
CA GLN A 48 -10.08 -4.94 5.60
C GLN A 48 -9.45 -5.97 4.66
N VAL A 49 -8.12 -5.99 4.55
CA VAL A 49 -7.40 -6.99 3.75
C VAL A 49 -7.63 -8.39 4.32
N GLU A 50 -7.50 -8.55 5.62
CA GLU A 50 -7.70 -9.85 6.26
C GLU A 50 -9.13 -10.36 6.07
N THR A 51 -10.14 -9.55 6.34
CA THR A 51 -11.55 -9.90 6.17
C THR A 51 -11.86 -10.33 4.74
N VAL A 52 -11.44 -9.55 3.75
CA VAL A 52 -11.74 -9.87 2.36
C VAL A 52 -11.06 -11.17 1.92
N PHE A 53 -9.76 -11.32 2.12
CA PHE A 53 -9.04 -12.46 1.55
C PHE A 53 -9.19 -13.73 2.37
N LYS A 54 -9.33 -13.63 3.68
CA LYS A 54 -9.47 -14.78 4.55
C LYS A 54 -10.91 -15.25 4.68
N GLU A 55 -11.85 -14.33 4.89
CA GLU A 55 -13.24 -14.68 5.16
C GLU A 55 -14.07 -14.76 3.87
N GLN A 56 -13.97 -13.78 2.96
CA GLN A 56 -14.77 -13.76 1.75
C GLN A 56 -14.24 -14.72 0.68
N PHE A 57 -12.90 -14.79 0.48
CA PHE A 57 -12.28 -15.66 -0.53
C PHE A 57 -11.76 -16.99 0.04
N ASP A 58 -11.83 -17.22 1.34
CA ASP A 58 -11.32 -18.43 2.02
C ASP A 58 -9.85 -18.75 1.63
N MET A 59 -9.01 -17.73 1.51
CA MET A 59 -7.61 -17.90 1.15
C MET A 59 -6.74 -18.25 2.37
N ASN A 60 -5.64 -18.97 2.15
CA ASN A 60 -4.61 -19.11 3.17
C ASN A 60 -3.85 -17.80 3.29
N LEU A 61 -4.23 -16.96 4.25
CA LEU A 61 -3.61 -15.67 4.52
C LEU A 61 -2.88 -15.70 5.86
N ILE A 62 -1.60 -15.36 5.83
CA ILE A 62 -0.76 -15.10 7.01
C ILE A 62 -0.60 -13.59 7.14
N ARG A 63 -1.20 -12.98 8.17
CA ARG A 63 -0.94 -11.59 8.54
C ARG A 63 0.19 -11.55 9.55
N VAL A 64 1.26 -10.86 9.21
CA VAL A 64 2.43 -10.69 10.06
C VAL A 64 2.39 -9.30 10.66
N ASN A 65 2.18 -9.20 11.97
CA ASN A 65 2.31 -7.93 12.68
C ASN A 65 3.80 -7.62 12.91
N ALA A 66 4.33 -6.68 12.15
CA ALA A 66 5.72 -6.24 12.23
C ALA A 66 5.85 -4.75 12.62
N ALA A 67 4.79 -4.12 13.14
CA ALA A 67 4.73 -2.68 13.40
C ALA A 67 5.90 -2.18 14.26
N GLU A 68 6.17 -2.82 15.39
CA GLU A 68 7.25 -2.44 16.30
C GLU A 68 8.62 -2.53 15.62
N ARG A 69 8.83 -3.55 14.79
CA ARG A 69 10.06 -3.79 14.06
C ARG A 69 10.34 -2.66 13.07
N PHE A 70 9.35 -2.28 12.27
CA PHE A 70 9.48 -1.18 11.31
C PHE A 70 9.65 0.17 12.01
N LEU A 71 8.87 0.46 13.04
CA LEU A 71 8.99 1.70 13.79
C LEU A 71 10.35 1.82 14.48
N GLY A 72 10.86 0.74 15.04
CA GLY A 72 12.21 0.71 15.66
C GLY A 72 13.31 1.02 14.63
N ARG A 73 13.21 0.52 13.41
CA ARG A 73 14.16 0.81 12.30
C ARG A 73 14.06 2.24 11.78
N LEU A 74 12.90 2.88 11.94
CA LEU A 74 12.64 4.25 11.48
C LEU A 74 12.94 5.31 12.55
N ALA A 75 13.27 4.91 13.77
CA ALA A 75 13.59 5.85 14.86
C ALA A 75 14.75 6.77 14.46
N GLY A 76 14.56 8.09 14.60
CA GLY A 76 15.54 9.12 14.24
C GLY A 76 15.69 9.37 12.72
N VAL A 77 14.97 8.63 11.87
CA VAL A 77 15.10 8.78 10.41
C VAL A 77 14.12 9.82 9.89
N SER A 78 14.64 10.91 9.32
CA SER A 78 13.84 12.02 8.78
C SER A 78 13.81 12.06 7.25
N ASP A 79 14.88 11.60 6.59
CA ASP A 79 14.99 11.64 5.13
C ASP A 79 14.04 10.65 4.46
N PRO A 80 13.20 11.12 3.50
CA PRO A 80 12.20 10.26 2.86
C PRO A 80 12.77 9.08 2.08
N GLU A 81 13.92 9.26 1.43
CA GLU A 81 14.52 8.19 0.63
C GLU A 81 15.16 7.13 1.53
N THR A 82 15.76 7.54 2.64
CA THR A 82 16.26 6.62 3.66
C THR A 82 15.12 5.81 4.29
N LYS A 83 13.98 6.44 4.59
CA LYS A 83 12.78 5.74 5.06
C LYS A 83 12.34 4.66 4.06
N ARG A 84 12.26 5.02 2.77
CA ARG A 84 11.85 4.08 1.71
C ARG A 84 12.77 2.86 1.64
N LYS A 85 14.08 3.08 1.69
CA LYS A 85 15.08 1.98 1.67
C LYS A 85 14.93 1.07 2.88
N ILE A 86 14.86 1.65 4.09
CA ILE A 86 14.69 0.88 5.32
C ILE A 86 13.41 0.03 5.28
N ILE A 87 12.29 0.64 4.87
CA ILE A 87 11.01 -0.06 4.81
C ILE A 87 11.05 -1.19 3.77
N GLY A 88 11.63 -0.93 2.59
CA GLY A 88 11.78 -1.93 1.55
C GLY A 88 12.66 -3.12 1.99
N GLU A 89 13.81 -2.85 2.57
CA GLU A 89 14.72 -3.89 3.10
C GLU A 89 14.04 -4.72 4.19
N GLU A 90 13.36 -4.06 5.12
CA GLU A 90 12.73 -4.74 6.24
C GLU A 90 11.54 -5.59 5.80
N PHE A 91 10.78 -5.10 4.80
CA PHE A 91 9.69 -5.87 4.20
C PHE A 91 10.21 -7.19 3.59
N ILE A 92 11.31 -7.13 2.85
CA ILE A 92 11.94 -8.31 2.25
C ILE A 92 12.35 -9.30 3.35
N ARG A 93 13.00 -8.84 4.41
CA ARG A 93 13.44 -9.70 5.53
C ARG A 93 12.28 -10.40 6.22
N VAL A 94 11.21 -9.66 6.53
CA VAL A 94 10.00 -10.23 7.15
C VAL A 94 9.38 -11.27 6.22
N PHE A 95 9.29 -10.97 4.93
CA PHE A 95 8.76 -11.89 3.94
C PHE A 95 9.60 -13.17 3.81
N GLU A 96 10.92 -13.06 3.80
CA GLU A 96 11.86 -14.19 3.78
C GLU A 96 11.69 -15.07 5.02
N GLU A 97 11.63 -14.46 6.21
CA GLU A 97 11.43 -15.18 7.46
C GLU A 97 10.13 -16.00 7.44
N GLU A 98 9.03 -15.42 6.96
CA GLU A 98 7.76 -16.13 6.85
C GLU A 98 7.79 -17.22 5.75
N SER A 99 8.43 -16.93 4.61
CA SER A 99 8.62 -17.92 3.55
C SER A 99 9.39 -19.14 4.05
N ASN A 100 10.45 -18.93 4.82
CA ASN A 100 11.25 -20.02 5.39
C ASN A 100 10.46 -20.91 6.37
N LYS A 101 9.52 -20.35 7.12
CA LYS A 101 8.60 -21.14 8.00
C LYS A 101 7.69 -22.07 7.21
N LEU A 102 7.34 -21.72 5.97
CA LEU A 102 6.50 -22.53 5.09
C LEU A 102 7.25 -23.74 4.50
N GLY A 103 8.59 -23.77 4.63
CA GLY A 103 9.46 -24.77 4.03
C GLY A 103 9.60 -24.56 2.53
N LYS A 104 9.80 -25.65 1.76
CA LYS A 104 10.03 -25.53 0.32
C LYS A 104 8.81 -24.94 -0.39
N VAL A 105 8.99 -23.77 -1.00
CA VAL A 105 8.06 -23.11 -1.92
C VAL A 105 8.56 -23.33 -3.34
N ASP A 106 7.65 -23.53 -4.30
CA ASP A 106 8.00 -23.79 -5.71
C ASP A 106 7.82 -22.55 -6.59
N PHE A 107 6.82 -21.70 -6.27
CA PHE A 107 6.45 -20.54 -7.08
C PHE A 107 6.18 -19.30 -6.24
N LEU A 108 6.51 -18.13 -6.81
CA LEU A 108 6.17 -16.82 -6.26
C LEU A 108 5.23 -16.09 -7.22
N VAL A 109 4.10 -15.62 -6.70
CA VAL A 109 3.15 -14.78 -7.43
C VAL A 109 3.55 -13.32 -7.29
N GLN A 110 3.64 -12.63 -8.42
CA GLN A 110 3.86 -11.19 -8.47
C GLN A 110 2.73 -10.50 -9.24
N GLY A 111 2.32 -9.33 -8.76
CA GLY A 111 1.31 -8.47 -9.40
C GLY A 111 1.90 -7.52 -10.44
N THR A 112 2.93 -7.95 -11.20
CA THR A 112 3.53 -7.18 -12.29
C THR A 112 2.49 -6.90 -13.36
N ILE A 113 2.37 -5.67 -13.80
CA ILE A 113 1.47 -5.23 -14.89
C ILE A 113 2.28 -4.73 -16.10
N TYR A 114 1.63 -4.56 -17.26
CA TYR A 114 2.31 -4.20 -18.51
C TYR A 114 3.14 -2.90 -18.41
N PRO A 115 2.65 -1.80 -17.81
CA PRO A 115 3.48 -0.61 -17.60
C PRO A 115 4.80 -0.89 -16.84
N ASP A 116 4.78 -1.82 -15.88
CA ASP A 116 5.97 -2.22 -15.13
C ASP A 116 7.02 -2.87 -16.03
N VAL A 117 6.56 -3.66 -16.99
CA VAL A 117 7.44 -4.33 -17.96
C VAL A 117 8.11 -3.33 -18.90
N VAL A 118 7.32 -2.39 -19.45
CA VAL A 118 7.81 -1.37 -20.39
C VAL A 118 8.82 -0.45 -19.72
N GLU A 119 8.53 0.02 -18.50
CA GLU A 119 9.42 0.91 -17.78
C GLU A 119 10.71 0.20 -17.31
N SER A 120 10.68 -1.10 -17.05
CA SER A 120 11.88 -1.88 -16.66
C SER A 120 12.85 -2.10 -17.82
N GLY A 121 12.41 -1.94 -19.06
CA GLY A 121 13.23 -2.09 -20.28
C GLY A 121 14.12 -0.90 -20.62
N THR A 122 13.99 0.24 -19.94
CA THR A 122 14.82 1.42 -20.17
C THR A 122 15.95 1.50 -19.14
N SER A 123 17.19 1.73 -19.62
CA SER A 123 18.41 1.77 -18.79
C SER A 123 18.40 2.81 -17.66
N THR A 124 17.47 3.77 -17.70
CA THR A 124 17.26 4.81 -16.69
C THR A 124 16.25 4.42 -15.61
N SER A 125 15.39 3.46 -15.88
CA SER A 125 14.32 3.05 -14.96
C SER A 125 14.71 1.93 -13.99
N ALA A 126 15.83 1.25 -14.22
CA ALA A 126 16.36 0.22 -13.32
C ALA A 126 16.59 0.74 -11.89
N THR A 127 16.82 2.04 -11.74
CA THR A 127 17.07 2.67 -10.43
C THR A 127 15.76 3.03 -9.69
N ILE A 128 14.64 3.20 -10.41
CA ILE A 128 13.36 3.62 -9.80
C ILE A 128 12.53 2.41 -9.34
N LYS A 129 12.73 1.24 -9.91
CA LYS A 129 11.88 0.05 -9.72
C LYS A 129 12.44 -1.11 -8.89
N SER A 130 13.59 -0.94 -8.26
CA SER A 130 14.08 -1.92 -7.26
C SER A 130 13.11 -2.13 -6.07
N HIS A 131 12.04 -1.34 -6.00
CA HIS A 131 11.10 -1.35 -4.88
C HIS A 131 9.77 -2.08 -5.15
N HIS A 132 9.47 -2.42 -6.40
CA HIS A 132 8.25 -3.17 -6.75
C HIS A 132 8.50 -4.66 -7.03
N ASN A 133 9.72 -5.01 -7.34
CA ASN A 133 10.13 -6.40 -7.42
C ASN A 133 10.63 -6.83 -6.04
N VAL A 134 10.14 -7.96 -5.55
CA VAL A 134 10.77 -8.75 -4.50
C VAL A 134 12.10 -9.31 -5.08
N GLY A 135 12.87 -8.45 -5.72
CA GLY A 135 14.16 -8.74 -6.37
C GLY A 135 15.32 -8.81 -5.38
N GLY A 136 15.02 -8.80 -4.08
CA GLY A 136 15.97 -9.06 -3.01
C GLY A 136 15.85 -10.44 -2.41
N LEU A 137 15.07 -11.35 -3.02
CA LEU A 137 15.12 -12.76 -2.59
C LEU A 137 16.54 -13.29 -2.80
N PRO A 138 17.11 -14.05 -1.84
CA PRO A 138 18.42 -14.65 -1.97
C PRO A 138 18.57 -15.42 -3.29
N GLU A 139 19.75 -15.37 -3.91
CA GLU A 139 20.02 -16.05 -5.20
C GLU A 139 19.80 -17.57 -5.13
N ASP A 140 19.81 -18.14 -3.93
CA ASP A 140 19.52 -19.55 -3.65
C ASP A 140 18.02 -19.85 -3.59
N MET A 141 17.15 -18.82 -3.44
CA MET A 141 15.69 -18.93 -3.51
C MET A 141 15.20 -18.79 -4.97
N ARG A 142 15.58 -19.72 -5.84
CA ARG A 142 15.16 -19.78 -7.24
C ARG A 142 13.70 -20.22 -7.35
N LEU A 143 12.77 -19.32 -6.98
CA LEU A 143 11.34 -19.52 -7.18
C LEU A 143 10.97 -19.21 -8.63
N ALA A 144 10.19 -20.08 -9.26
CA ALA A 144 9.61 -19.74 -10.55
C ALA A 144 8.51 -18.68 -10.34
N LEU A 145 8.55 -17.62 -11.17
CA LEU A 145 7.59 -16.53 -11.08
C LEU A 145 6.27 -16.88 -11.76
N ILE A 146 5.16 -16.45 -11.15
CA ILE A 146 3.82 -16.46 -11.73
C ILE A 146 3.36 -15.00 -11.78
N GLU A 147 3.26 -14.43 -12.97
CA GLU A 147 2.89 -13.03 -13.22
C GLU A 147 1.62 -12.97 -14.09
N PRO A 148 0.44 -13.24 -13.50
CA PRO A 148 -0.79 -13.40 -14.28
C PRO A 148 -1.31 -12.11 -14.93
N LEU A 149 -0.80 -10.94 -14.51
CA LEU A 149 -1.24 -9.63 -14.96
C LEU A 149 -0.25 -8.94 -15.90
N ARG A 150 0.84 -9.62 -16.26
CA ARG A 150 2.00 -9.03 -16.96
C ARG A 150 1.67 -8.32 -18.28
N GLU A 151 0.60 -8.72 -18.94
CA GLU A 151 0.17 -8.15 -20.23
C GLU A 151 -1.01 -7.18 -20.09
N LEU A 152 -1.47 -6.90 -18.86
CA LEU A 152 -2.63 -6.05 -18.60
C LEU A 152 -2.23 -4.64 -18.19
N PHE A 153 -3.03 -3.67 -18.63
CA PHE A 153 -3.00 -2.31 -18.12
C PHE A 153 -3.80 -2.19 -16.80
N LYS A 154 -3.60 -1.09 -16.09
CA LYS A 154 -4.19 -0.87 -14.76
C LYS A 154 -5.72 -0.87 -14.74
N ASP A 155 -6.36 -0.34 -15.76
CA ASP A 155 -7.80 -0.34 -15.94
C ASP A 155 -8.33 -1.75 -16.23
N GLU A 156 -7.64 -2.54 -17.04
CA GLU A 156 -7.97 -3.94 -17.28
C GLU A 156 -7.83 -4.78 -16.01
N VAL A 157 -6.78 -4.56 -15.23
CA VAL A 157 -6.61 -5.22 -13.90
C VAL A 157 -7.79 -4.91 -12.97
N ARG A 158 -8.28 -3.66 -12.97
CA ARG A 158 -9.46 -3.29 -12.18
C ARG A 158 -10.73 -3.99 -12.67
N ALA A 159 -10.94 -4.03 -13.97
CA ALA A 159 -12.08 -4.75 -14.57
C ALA A 159 -12.05 -6.24 -14.19
N VAL A 160 -10.89 -6.89 -14.29
CA VAL A 160 -10.70 -8.28 -13.83
C VAL A 160 -10.98 -8.40 -12.33
N GLY A 161 -10.56 -7.43 -11.53
CA GLY A 161 -10.83 -7.42 -10.08
C GLY A 161 -12.33 -7.40 -9.74
N GLU A 162 -13.10 -6.59 -10.47
CA GLU A 162 -14.56 -6.54 -10.32
C GLU A 162 -15.22 -7.86 -10.74
N GLU A 163 -14.84 -8.43 -11.87
CA GLU A 163 -15.32 -9.74 -12.35
C GLU A 163 -14.98 -10.89 -11.39
N LEU A 164 -13.87 -10.80 -10.68
CA LEU A 164 -13.49 -11.77 -9.67
C LEU A 164 -14.30 -11.63 -8.37
N GLY A 165 -15.08 -10.57 -8.21
CA GLY A 165 -15.86 -10.26 -7.01
C GLY A 165 -15.04 -9.62 -5.89
N ILE A 166 -13.90 -9.02 -6.20
CA ILE A 166 -13.15 -8.23 -5.21
C ILE A 166 -13.95 -6.96 -4.90
N PRO A 167 -14.15 -6.58 -3.64
CA PRO A 167 -14.91 -5.39 -3.30
C PRO A 167 -14.41 -4.13 -4.01
N SER A 168 -15.34 -3.34 -4.55
CA SER A 168 -15.04 -2.10 -5.30
C SER A 168 -14.14 -1.14 -4.51
N ALA A 169 -14.27 -1.10 -3.17
CA ALA A 169 -13.41 -0.31 -2.30
C ALA A 169 -11.93 -0.73 -2.34
N LEU A 170 -11.62 -1.98 -2.68
CA LEU A 170 -10.24 -2.45 -2.89
C LEU A 170 -9.80 -2.26 -4.34
N VAL A 171 -10.66 -2.57 -5.32
CA VAL A 171 -10.36 -2.45 -6.76
C VAL A 171 -10.06 -0.99 -7.13
N TRP A 172 -10.87 -0.06 -6.64
CA TRP A 172 -10.76 1.37 -6.93
C TRP A 172 -9.99 2.15 -5.87
N ARG A 173 -9.35 1.44 -4.95
CA ARG A 173 -8.48 2.07 -3.95
C ARG A 173 -7.47 2.97 -4.63
N GLN A 174 -7.32 4.17 -4.09
CA GLN A 174 -6.31 5.10 -4.56
C GLN A 174 -4.90 4.55 -4.38
N PRO A 175 -3.96 4.93 -5.26
CA PRO A 175 -2.56 4.57 -5.11
C PRO A 175 -2.06 4.92 -3.70
N PHE A 176 -1.48 3.92 -3.05
CA PHE A 176 -0.85 4.08 -1.75
C PHE A 176 0.59 3.62 -1.86
N PRO A 177 1.55 4.44 -1.49
CA PRO A 177 2.95 4.11 -1.68
C PRO A 177 3.37 2.94 -0.78
N GLY A 178 4.30 2.10 -1.23
CA GLY A 178 4.83 0.97 -0.45
C GLY A 178 5.30 1.35 0.96
N PRO A 179 5.97 2.50 1.18
CA PRO A 179 6.33 2.96 2.52
C PRO A 179 5.15 3.43 3.39
N GLY A 180 3.94 3.37 2.90
CA GLY A 180 2.74 3.73 3.65
C GLY A 180 2.72 5.19 4.11
N LEU A 181 2.21 5.41 5.31
CA LEU A 181 2.11 6.73 5.93
C LEU A 181 3.48 7.33 6.30
N ALA A 182 4.57 6.53 6.34
CA ALA A 182 5.88 7.02 6.74
C ALA A 182 6.39 8.18 5.87
N ILE A 183 6.06 8.20 4.57
CA ILE A 183 6.45 9.29 3.67
C ILE A 183 5.45 10.46 3.67
N ARG A 184 4.30 10.30 4.31
CA ARG A 184 3.31 11.36 4.54
C ARG A 184 3.54 12.09 5.87
N VAL A 185 4.35 11.51 6.75
CA VAL A 185 4.88 12.17 7.95
C VAL A 185 6.24 12.74 7.59
N LEU A 186 6.35 14.07 7.46
CA LEU A 186 7.62 14.75 7.21
C LEU A 186 8.44 14.77 8.51
N GLY A 187 9.75 14.58 8.39
CA GLY A 187 10.62 14.40 9.55
C GLY A 187 10.51 12.99 10.15
N GLU A 188 10.88 12.83 11.41
CA GLU A 188 10.85 11.54 12.11
C GLU A 188 9.43 10.99 12.25
N VAL A 189 9.31 9.66 12.05
CA VAL A 189 8.04 8.92 12.22
C VAL A 189 7.91 8.50 13.67
N THR A 190 6.84 8.94 14.35
CA THR A 190 6.46 8.50 15.68
C THR A 190 5.05 7.94 15.68
N GLN A 191 4.71 7.16 16.70
CA GLN A 191 3.36 6.60 16.85
C GLN A 191 2.30 7.72 16.88
N GLU A 192 2.53 8.79 17.66
CA GLU A 192 1.66 9.97 17.74
C GLU A 192 1.40 10.58 16.35
N LYS A 193 2.46 10.83 15.59
CA LYS A 193 2.35 11.43 14.25
C LYS A 193 1.63 10.52 13.26
N LEU A 194 1.84 9.21 13.36
CA LEU A 194 1.14 8.24 12.53
C LEU A 194 -0.34 8.22 12.85
N GLU A 195 -0.73 8.27 14.11
CA GLU A 195 -2.14 8.30 14.52
C GLU A 195 -2.84 9.58 14.03
N ILE A 196 -2.22 10.75 14.23
CA ILE A 196 -2.74 12.02 13.69
C ILE A 196 -2.93 11.93 12.17
N THR A 197 -1.91 11.44 11.45
CA THR A 197 -1.95 11.35 9.99
C THR A 197 -3.01 10.33 9.54
N ARG A 198 -3.14 9.22 10.24
CA ARG A 198 -4.10 8.14 9.95
C ARG A 198 -5.54 8.61 10.11
N GLU A 199 -5.84 9.29 11.22
CA GLU A 199 -7.17 9.83 11.48
C GLU A 199 -7.53 10.95 10.51
N ALA A 200 -6.63 11.91 10.27
CA ALA A 200 -6.85 12.97 9.30
C ALA A 200 -7.06 12.45 7.87
N ASP A 201 -6.27 11.44 7.44
CA ASP A 201 -6.44 10.79 6.14
C ASP A 201 -7.79 10.04 6.05
N ALA A 202 -8.22 9.42 7.14
CA ALA A 202 -9.50 8.71 7.19
C ALA A 202 -10.69 9.69 7.06
N ILE A 203 -10.69 10.78 7.83
CA ILE A 203 -11.71 11.83 7.76
C ILE A 203 -11.75 12.42 6.35
N PHE A 204 -10.60 12.79 5.80
CA PHE A 204 -10.52 13.37 4.46
C PHE A 204 -11.10 12.44 3.38
N ARG A 205 -10.74 11.16 3.42
CA ARG A 205 -11.25 10.17 2.45
C ARG A 205 -12.75 9.94 2.61
N GLU A 206 -13.26 9.90 3.84
CA GLU A 206 -14.67 9.72 4.14
C GLU A 206 -15.51 10.88 3.58
N GLU A 207 -15.10 12.12 3.82
CA GLU A 207 -15.84 13.30 3.35
C GLU A 207 -15.76 13.46 1.82
N ILE A 208 -14.64 13.13 1.19
CA ILE A 208 -14.55 13.07 -0.27
C ILE A 208 -15.50 12.02 -0.86
N ALA A 209 -15.63 10.85 -0.22
CA ALA A 209 -16.54 9.80 -0.65
C ALA A 209 -18.00 10.21 -0.47
N LYS A 210 -18.38 10.80 0.68
CA LYS A 210 -19.72 11.34 0.93
C LYS A 210 -20.13 12.41 -0.09
N ALA A 211 -19.16 13.20 -0.54
CA ALA A 211 -19.36 14.21 -1.58
C ALA A 211 -19.41 13.64 -3.01
N GLY A 212 -19.22 12.34 -3.21
CA GLY A 212 -19.20 11.69 -4.52
C GLY A 212 -18.04 12.13 -5.42
N LEU A 213 -16.91 12.53 -4.80
CA LEU A 213 -15.72 13.04 -5.48
C LEU A 213 -14.59 11.99 -5.61
N GLU A 214 -14.71 10.84 -5.01
CA GLU A 214 -13.68 9.81 -4.90
C GLU A 214 -13.14 9.31 -6.24
N ARG A 215 -13.98 9.28 -7.29
CA ARG A 215 -13.58 8.89 -8.66
C ARG A 215 -13.22 10.08 -9.57
N LYS A 216 -13.51 11.30 -9.12
CA LYS A 216 -13.19 12.53 -9.86
C LYS A 216 -11.81 13.07 -9.52
N ILE A 217 -11.33 12.80 -8.30
CA ILE A 217 -10.03 13.21 -7.83
C ILE A 217 -9.07 12.02 -7.97
N TRP A 218 -8.02 12.21 -8.75
CA TRP A 218 -7.07 11.12 -9.05
C TRP A 218 -6.31 10.65 -7.81
N GLN A 219 -5.83 11.59 -6.98
CA GLN A 219 -5.15 11.28 -5.73
C GLN A 219 -5.46 12.35 -4.68
N TYR A 220 -5.79 11.93 -3.47
CA TYR A 220 -5.98 12.80 -2.32
C TYR A 220 -5.53 12.09 -1.03
N PHE A 221 -4.96 12.85 -0.13
CA PHE A 221 -4.46 12.35 1.15
C PHE A 221 -4.12 13.47 2.12
N ALA A 222 -4.06 13.14 3.42
CA ALA A 222 -3.51 14.00 4.45
C ALA A 222 -2.02 13.73 4.66
N CYS A 223 -1.24 14.76 4.95
CA CYS A 223 0.15 14.64 5.36
C CYS A 223 0.45 15.56 6.56
N LEU A 224 1.47 15.20 7.32
CA LEU A 224 1.92 15.93 8.51
C LEU A 224 3.26 16.61 8.22
N PRO A 225 3.29 17.92 7.96
CA PRO A 225 4.50 18.65 7.53
C PRO A 225 5.47 18.97 8.66
N ASN A 226 5.37 18.35 9.83
CA ASN A 226 6.23 18.59 11.00
C ASN A 226 6.29 20.06 11.47
N ILE A 227 5.20 20.80 11.24
CA ILE A 227 5.01 22.18 11.67
C ILE A 227 4.00 22.17 12.81
N ARG A 228 4.30 22.95 13.86
CA ARG A 228 3.34 23.22 14.94
C ARG A 228 2.88 24.66 14.86
N SER A 229 1.58 24.86 14.98
CA SER A 229 0.97 26.19 15.10
C SER A 229 0.64 26.48 16.56
N VAL A 230 0.73 27.76 16.91
CA VAL A 230 0.28 28.24 18.21
C VAL A 230 -1.19 28.62 18.09
N GLY A 231 -2.03 27.91 18.85
CA GLY A 231 -3.42 28.27 19.02
C GLY A 231 -3.65 28.89 20.40
N VAL A 232 -4.76 29.61 20.55
CA VAL A 232 -5.24 30.10 21.86
C VAL A 232 -6.60 29.48 22.07
N MET A 233 -6.71 28.66 23.11
CA MET A 233 -7.98 28.08 23.57
C MET A 233 -8.25 28.53 25.00
N GLY A 234 -9.20 29.44 25.19
CA GLY A 234 -9.43 30.08 26.47
C GLY A 234 -8.21 30.88 26.93
N ASP A 235 -7.74 30.66 28.17
CA ASP A 235 -6.58 31.35 28.75
C ASP A 235 -5.22 30.64 28.46
N GLY A 236 -5.23 29.55 27.69
CA GLY A 236 -4.07 28.70 27.42
C GLY A 236 -3.58 28.79 25.98
N ARG A 237 -2.24 28.73 25.78
CA ARG A 237 -1.62 28.50 24.49
C ARG A 237 -1.60 27.01 24.18
N THR A 238 -2.05 26.62 23.01
CA THR A 238 -1.94 25.25 22.49
C THR A 238 -0.91 25.19 21.39
N TYR A 239 -0.21 24.07 21.28
CA TYR A 239 0.79 23.79 20.26
C TYR A 239 0.34 22.57 19.49
N SER A 240 -0.45 22.76 18.44
CA SER A 240 -1.02 21.68 17.66
C SER A 240 -0.23 21.42 16.38
N HIS A 241 -0.23 20.17 15.94
CA HIS A 241 0.32 19.82 14.64
C HIS A 241 -0.55 20.38 13.51
N THR A 242 0.10 20.92 12.49
CA THR A 242 -0.59 21.31 11.25
C THR A 242 -0.74 20.08 10.37
N VAL A 243 -1.95 19.83 9.87
CA VAL A 243 -2.23 18.82 8.85
C VAL A 243 -2.38 19.52 7.52
N ALA A 244 -1.71 19.05 6.48
CA ALA A 244 -1.87 19.52 5.12
C ALA A 244 -2.69 18.51 4.31
N LEU A 245 -3.69 18.98 3.58
CA LEU A 245 -4.47 18.17 2.65
C LEU A 245 -3.93 18.36 1.23
N ARG A 246 -3.68 17.27 0.53
CA ARG A 246 -3.32 17.28 -0.88
C ARG A 246 -4.39 16.57 -1.68
N ALA A 247 -4.85 17.22 -2.76
CA ALA A 247 -5.75 16.62 -3.73
C ALA A 247 -5.38 17.08 -5.13
N VAL A 248 -5.24 16.15 -6.07
CA VAL A 248 -4.85 16.43 -7.45
C VAL A 248 -5.73 15.65 -8.42
N THR A 249 -6.01 16.27 -9.57
CA THR A 249 -6.61 15.64 -10.74
C THR A 249 -5.52 15.32 -11.76
N SER A 250 -5.67 14.22 -12.46
CA SER A 250 -4.80 13.83 -13.56
C SER A 250 -5.58 12.96 -14.54
N SER A 251 -5.29 13.09 -15.83
CA SER A 251 -5.85 12.25 -16.88
C SER A 251 -4.88 11.15 -17.34
N ASP A 252 -3.58 11.38 -17.19
CA ASP A 252 -2.50 10.51 -17.70
C ASP A 252 -1.57 9.98 -16.60
N GLY A 253 -1.75 10.40 -15.34
CA GLY A 253 -0.88 10.06 -14.21
C GLY A 253 0.49 10.74 -14.24
N MET A 254 0.84 11.48 -15.31
CA MET A 254 2.11 12.17 -15.48
C MET A 254 2.00 13.66 -15.23
N THR A 255 0.88 14.25 -15.70
CA THR A 255 0.54 15.66 -15.47
C THR A 255 -0.58 15.75 -14.46
N SER A 256 -0.50 16.68 -13.52
CA SER A 256 -1.53 16.86 -12.50
C SER A 256 -1.78 18.32 -12.21
N ASP A 257 -3.03 18.65 -11.93
CA ASP A 257 -3.47 19.93 -11.42
C ASP A 257 -4.12 19.74 -10.05
N TRP A 258 -4.22 20.80 -9.27
CA TRP A 258 -4.89 20.72 -7.97
C TRP A 258 -6.40 20.53 -8.13
N ALA A 259 -6.98 19.68 -7.29
CA ALA A 259 -8.41 19.38 -7.32
C ALA A 259 -9.20 20.50 -6.64
N HIS A 260 -10.21 21.03 -7.33
CA HIS A 260 -11.14 22.02 -6.78
C HIS A 260 -12.17 21.32 -5.87
N ILE A 261 -11.82 21.12 -4.61
CA ILE A 261 -12.76 20.61 -3.60
C ILE A 261 -13.70 21.74 -3.19
N PRO A 262 -15.03 21.53 -3.18
CA PRO A 262 -16.00 22.54 -2.72
C PRO A 262 -15.70 23.00 -1.28
N PHE A 263 -15.80 24.29 -1.01
CA PHE A 263 -15.59 24.84 0.33
C PHE A 263 -16.48 24.17 1.37
N SER A 264 -17.73 23.83 1.04
CA SER A 264 -18.64 23.13 1.95
C SER A 264 -18.12 21.76 2.40
N VAL A 265 -17.30 21.09 1.58
CA VAL A 265 -16.64 19.84 1.97
C VAL A 265 -15.42 20.11 2.84
N LEU A 266 -14.64 21.14 2.50
CA LEU A 266 -13.46 21.53 3.28
C LEU A 266 -13.85 22.01 4.69
N ASP A 267 -14.97 22.73 4.83
CA ASP A 267 -15.50 23.17 6.13
C ASP A 267 -15.86 22.02 7.08
N ILE A 268 -16.29 20.87 6.51
CA ILE A 268 -16.60 19.68 7.32
C ILE A 268 -15.30 18.96 7.75
N ILE A 269 -14.28 18.98 6.89
CA ILE A 269 -13.01 18.32 7.15
C ILE A 269 -12.16 19.09 8.18
N SER A 270 -12.30 20.42 8.23
CA SER A 270 -11.56 21.33 9.11
C SER A 270 -12.04 21.28 10.55
#